data_ce4c60c63ce3b428eacb4fed89778a89
#
_entry.id   ce4c60c63ce3b428eacb4fed89778a89
#
_cell.length_a   1.000
_cell.length_b   1.000
_cell.length_c   1.000
_cell.angle_alpha   90.00
_cell.angle_beta   90.00
_cell.angle_gamma   90.00
#
_symmetry.space_group_name_H-M   'P 1'
#
loop_
_entity.id
_entity.type
_entity.pdbx_description
1 polymer ?
#
loop_
_entity_poly.entity_id
_entity_poly.type
_entity_poly.pdbx_seq_one_letter_code
_entity_poly.pdbx_strand_id
1 'polypeptide(L)'
;FKYGGFLDDDCIIDKSWLINMIKFININKCDIVGGPQRHMINQKKFKIYFDLIEPKRENGKVVDWIATNNSFFKSKVIQNNQISFDEKLSNYGGSDQLFFKLLSKEKYVIRWNSNSIVYENYQANREKIKWFFKRNLRYGYSGNIIDFKVYGGFVGIIIILLKIIFLIIQSLIFICIPFNY
;
A
#
# COMPACT_ATOMS: atom_id res chain seq x y z
N PHE A 1 -6.99 6.06 24.79
CA PHE A 1 -7.60 6.53 23.53
C PHE A 1 -8.40 5.39 22.89
N LYS A 2 -9.46 5.76 22.13
CA LYS A 2 -10.30 4.76 21.44
C LYS A 2 -9.78 4.41 20.05
N TYR A 3 -9.13 5.36 19.39
CA TYR A 3 -8.62 5.23 18.03
C TYR A 3 -7.20 5.79 17.92
N GLY A 4 -6.46 5.34 16.93
CA GLY A 4 -5.17 5.85 16.47
C GLY A 4 -5.13 5.91 14.95
N GLY A 5 -4.11 6.56 14.40
CA GLY A 5 -3.89 6.63 12.96
C GLY A 5 -2.45 7.00 12.67
N PHE A 6 -2.00 6.66 11.46
CA PHE A 6 -0.74 7.12 10.92
C PHE A 6 -1.01 8.01 9.70
N LEU A 7 -0.27 9.10 9.63
CA LEU A 7 -0.22 10.03 8.52
C LEU A 7 1.24 10.44 8.33
N ASP A 8 1.69 10.56 7.10
CA ASP A 8 3.02 11.10 6.83
C ASP A 8 3.00 12.62 6.98
N ASP A 9 4.12 13.21 7.36
CA ASP A 9 4.28 14.64 7.65
C ASP A 9 4.17 15.55 6.41
N ASP A 10 4.32 14.97 5.20
CA ASP A 10 4.13 15.61 3.90
C ASP A 10 2.73 15.42 3.31
N CYS A 11 1.80 14.82 4.08
CA CYS A 11 0.42 14.59 3.66
C CYS A 11 -0.52 15.72 4.08
N ILE A 12 -1.41 16.08 3.17
CA ILE A 12 -2.51 17.02 3.40
C ILE A 12 -3.82 16.24 3.45
N ILE A 13 -4.58 16.40 4.53
CA ILE A 13 -5.88 15.76 4.73
C ILE A 13 -7.02 16.75 4.52
N ASP A 14 -8.16 16.25 4.07
CA ASP A 14 -9.41 17.01 4.06
C ASP A 14 -9.92 17.21 5.51
N LYS A 15 -10.63 18.32 5.75
CA LYS A 15 -11.22 18.65 7.05
C LYS A 15 -12.18 17.56 7.56
N SER A 16 -12.82 16.83 6.65
CA SER A 16 -13.75 15.75 6.96
C SER A 16 -13.05 14.38 7.13
N TRP A 17 -11.75 14.28 6.90
CA TRP A 17 -11.00 13.01 6.90
C TRP A 17 -11.24 12.21 8.19
N LEU A 18 -11.01 12.82 9.34
CA LEU A 18 -11.12 12.15 10.63
C LEU A 18 -12.56 11.65 10.90
N ILE A 19 -13.55 12.49 10.64
CA ILE A 19 -14.94 12.11 10.87
C ILE A 19 -15.39 11.00 9.91
N ASN A 20 -14.91 11.02 8.67
CA ASN A 20 -15.16 9.97 7.69
C ASN A 20 -14.53 8.65 8.12
N MET A 21 -13.28 8.65 8.63
CA MET A 21 -12.64 7.45 9.16
C MET A 21 -13.38 6.88 10.36
N ILE A 22 -13.77 7.72 11.33
CA ILE A 22 -14.53 7.29 12.52
C ILE A 22 -15.89 6.71 12.14
N LYS A 23 -16.65 7.37 11.26
CA LYS A 23 -17.94 6.87 10.78
C LYS A 23 -17.77 5.54 10.06
N PHE A 24 -16.79 5.46 9.16
CA PHE A 24 -16.57 4.26 8.35
C PHE A 24 -16.19 3.05 9.19
N ILE A 25 -15.26 3.17 10.14
CA ILE A 25 -14.81 2.06 11.00
C ILE A 25 -15.95 1.49 11.87
N ASN A 26 -16.87 2.36 12.31
CA ASN A 26 -18.00 1.95 13.13
C ASN A 26 -19.11 1.29 12.29
N ILE A 27 -19.46 1.87 11.14
CA ILE A 27 -20.51 1.33 10.25
C ILE A 27 -20.09 -0.02 9.67
N ASN A 28 -18.87 -0.13 9.21
CA ASN A 28 -18.35 -1.34 8.54
C ASN A 28 -17.81 -2.40 9.52
N LYS A 29 -17.87 -2.15 10.83
CA LYS A 29 -17.43 -3.06 11.88
C LYS A 29 -16.02 -3.63 11.64
N CYS A 30 -15.10 -2.82 11.11
CA CYS A 30 -13.71 -3.21 10.89
C CYS A 30 -12.80 -2.74 12.03
N ASP A 31 -11.56 -3.19 12.04
CA ASP A 31 -10.57 -2.82 13.06
C ASP A 31 -9.60 -1.77 12.55
N ILE A 32 -9.37 -1.78 11.23
CA ILE A 32 -8.42 -0.91 10.55
C ILE A 32 -9.06 -0.40 9.25
N VAL A 33 -8.82 0.87 8.93
CA VAL A 33 -9.27 1.54 7.70
C VAL A 33 -8.07 2.17 7.01
N GLY A 34 -7.96 1.97 5.71
CA GLY A 34 -7.07 2.73 4.84
C GLY A 34 -7.84 3.44 3.75
N GLY A 35 -7.24 4.47 3.17
CA GLY A 35 -7.82 5.22 2.07
C GLY A 35 -6.81 5.54 0.97
N PRO A 36 -7.28 6.14 -0.14
CA PRO A 36 -6.42 6.50 -1.26
C PRO A 36 -5.45 7.61 -0.90
N GLN A 37 -4.26 7.53 -1.49
CA GLN A 37 -3.24 8.56 -1.49
C GLN A 37 -3.14 9.13 -2.89
N ARG A 38 -3.35 10.43 -3.04
CA ARG A 38 -3.20 11.13 -4.31
C ARG A 38 -1.96 11.99 -4.30
N HIS A 39 -1.10 11.77 -5.27
CA HIS A 39 0.12 12.53 -5.42
C HIS A 39 -0.16 13.85 -6.17
N MET A 40 0.22 14.97 -5.57
CA MET A 40 0.23 16.27 -6.23
C MET A 40 1.50 16.38 -7.07
N ILE A 41 1.39 16.06 -8.36
CA ILE A 41 2.50 15.94 -9.29
C ILE A 41 2.46 17.09 -10.30
N ASN A 42 3.61 17.70 -10.55
CA ASN A 42 3.73 18.83 -11.48
C ASN A 42 3.79 18.39 -12.95
N GLN A 43 4.45 17.26 -13.25
CA GLN A 43 4.63 16.80 -14.61
C GLN A 43 3.53 15.83 -15.04
N LYS A 44 2.77 16.20 -16.08
CA LYS A 44 1.63 15.42 -16.62
C LYS A 44 1.95 13.95 -16.88
N LYS A 45 3.13 13.65 -17.44
CA LYS A 45 3.56 12.25 -17.73
C LYS A 45 3.64 11.37 -16.50
N PHE A 46 4.13 11.90 -15.37
CA PHE A 46 4.21 11.15 -14.11
C PHE A 46 2.85 11.04 -13.45
N LYS A 47 1.98 12.05 -13.58
CA LYS A 47 0.60 11.97 -13.11
C LYS A 47 -0.14 10.81 -13.78
N ILE A 48 -0.06 10.68 -15.10
CA ILE A 48 -0.65 9.55 -15.84
C ILE A 48 -0.12 8.21 -15.31
N TYR A 49 1.19 8.11 -15.07
CA TYR A 49 1.78 6.89 -14.53
C TYR A 49 1.18 6.53 -13.16
N PHE A 50 1.07 7.49 -12.24
CA PHE A 50 0.48 7.24 -10.91
C PHE A 50 -1.00 6.88 -10.99
N ASP A 51 -1.78 7.53 -11.85
CA ASP A 51 -3.20 7.22 -12.05
C ASP A 51 -3.41 5.78 -12.61
N LEU A 52 -2.42 5.27 -13.36
CA LEU A 52 -2.43 3.89 -13.87
C LEU A 52 -2.08 2.84 -12.81
N ILE A 53 -1.14 3.14 -11.92
CA ILE A 53 -0.67 2.19 -10.89
C ILE A 53 -1.42 2.29 -9.57
N GLU A 54 -2.23 3.34 -9.37
CA GLU A 54 -3.05 3.48 -8.16
C GLU A 54 -4.01 2.30 -8.05
N PRO A 55 -4.00 1.57 -6.90
CA PRO A 55 -4.92 0.46 -6.71
C PRO A 55 -6.38 0.94 -6.73
N LYS A 56 -7.12 0.56 -7.75
CA LYS A 56 -8.58 0.82 -7.83
C LYS A 56 -9.30 -0.14 -6.91
N ARG A 57 -9.47 0.26 -5.65
CA ARG A 57 -10.17 -0.52 -4.64
C ARG A 57 -11.57 0.03 -4.42
N GLU A 58 -12.55 -0.87 -4.38
CA GLU A 58 -13.94 -0.51 -4.09
C GLU A 58 -14.10 -0.08 -2.63
N ASN A 59 -15.00 0.87 -2.41
CA ASN A 59 -15.33 1.33 -1.07
C ASN A 59 -15.91 0.19 -0.22
N GLY A 60 -15.40 -0.01 0.99
CA GLY A 60 -15.82 -1.08 1.88
C GLY A 60 -15.12 -2.43 1.65
N LYS A 61 -14.33 -2.59 0.60
CA LYS A 61 -13.62 -3.85 0.30
C LYS A 61 -12.68 -4.24 1.44
N VAL A 62 -12.69 -5.51 1.81
CA VAL A 62 -11.67 -6.09 2.70
C VAL A 62 -10.36 -6.19 1.93
N VAL A 63 -9.28 -5.76 2.54
CA VAL A 63 -7.93 -5.78 1.97
C VAL A 63 -6.97 -6.40 2.98
N ASP A 64 -5.85 -6.93 2.51
CA ASP A 64 -4.82 -7.55 3.34
C ASP A 64 -3.74 -6.57 3.80
N TRP A 65 -3.65 -5.41 3.16
CA TRP A 65 -2.72 -4.34 3.56
C TRP A 65 -3.17 -2.96 3.07
N ILE A 66 -2.66 -1.94 3.74
CA ILE A 66 -2.79 -0.52 3.43
C ILE A 66 -1.45 0.17 3.66
N ALA A 67 -1.30 1.42 3.21
CA ALA A 67 -0.13 2.24 3.53
C ALA A 67 -0.34 2.99 4.87
N THR A 68 0.74 3.22 5.59
CA THR A 68 0.70 3.98 6.86
C THR A 68 0.28 5.43 6.67
N ASN A 69 0.66 6.05 5.56
CA ASN A 69 0.38 7.46 5.29
C ASN A 69 -1.12 7.84 5.20
N ASN A 70 -2.02 6.86 5.14
CA ASN A 70 -3.47 7.04 5.20
C ASN A 70 -4.12 5.86 5.92
N SER A 71 -3.85 5.72 7.21
CA SER A 71 -4.39 4.62 8.00
C SER A 71 -5.00 5.08 9.30
N PHE A 72 -6.08 4.40 9.71
CA PHE A 72 -6.82 4.67 10.93
C PHE A 72 -7.29 3.35 11.56
N PHE A 73 -7.20 3.21 12.88
CA PHE A 73 -7.46 1.94 13.55
C PHE A 73 -8.00 2.10 14.97
N LYS A 74 -8.66 1.07 15.48
CA LYS A 74 -9.01 0.97 16.90
C LYS A 74 -7.74 0.76 17.72
N SER A 75 -7.59 1.46 18.85
CA SER A 75 -6.37 1.39 19.68
C SER A 75 -6.00 -0.02 20.13
N LYS A 76 -7.01 -0.90 20.31
CA LYS A 76 -6.78 -2.32 20.64
C LYS A 76 -5.87 -3.06 19.63
N VAL A 77 -5.83 -2.60 18.36
CA VAL A 77 -4.99 -3.21 17.32
C VAL A 77 -3.51 -3.12 17.69
N ILE A 78 -3.07 -1.99 18.23
CA ILE A 78 -1.67 -1.79 18.65
C ILE A 78 -1.42 -2.30 20.08
N GLN A 79 -2.41 -2.16 20.97
CA GLN A 79 -2.26 -2.52 22.37
C GLN A 79 -2.23 -4.03 22.62
N ASN A 80 -2.98 -4.81 21.82
CA ASN A 80 -3.23 -6.23 22.08
C ASN A 80 -2.42 -7.17 21.19
N ASN A 81 -1.48 -6.66 20.39
CA ASN A 81 -0.64 -7.51 19.57
C ASN A 81 0.86 -7.21 19.78
N GLN A 82 1.69 -8.18 19.43
CA GLN A 82 3.15 -8.08 19.49
C GLN A 82 3.76 -7.72 18.11
N ILE A 83 2.91 -7.43 17.10
CA ILE A 83 3.37 -7.12 15.76
C ILE A 83 3.87 -5.68 15.76
N SER A 84 5.10 -5.49 15.31
CA SER A 84 5.75 -4.19 15.16
C SER A 84 6.23 -4.01 13.71
N PHE A 85 6.61 -2.78 13.38
CA PHE A 85 7.26 -2.50 12.11
C PHE A 85 8.63 -3.19 12.05
N ASP A 86 8.94 -3.81 10.92
CA ASP A 86 10.24 -4.43 10.70
C ASP A 86 11.27 -3.38 10.29
N GLU A 87 12.18 -3.05 11.21
CA GLU A 87 13.23 -2.06 10.98
C GLU A 87 14.19 -2.45 9.85
N LYS A 88 14.37 -3.74 9.57
CA LYS A 88 15.22 -4.22 8.47
C LYS A 88 14.65 -3.82 7.09
N LEU A 89 13.34 -3.58 7.01
CA LEU A 89 12.69 -3.10 5.79
C LEU A 89 12.70 -1.56 5.65
N SER A 90 13.12 -0.81 6.67
CA SER A 90 13.13 0.66 6.63
C SER A 90 13.91 1.22 5.43
N ASN A 91 15.04 0.61 5.08
CA ASN A 91 15.87 1.01 3.95
C ASN A 91 15.35 0.55 2.57
N TYR A 92 14.54 -0.50 2.55
CA TYR A 92 14.04 -1.14 1.32
C TYR A 92 12.59 -0.77 1.01
N GLY A 93 11.83 -0.25 1.99
CA GLY A 93 10.40 0.00 1.91
C GLY A 93 9.58 -1.28 2.09
N GLY A 94 8.27 -1.11 2.31
CA GLY A 94 7.34 -2.22 2.51
C GLY A 94 7.17 -2.68 3.96
N SER A 95 7.77 -1.96 4.92
CA SER A 95 7.58 -2.22 6.36
C SER A 95 6.09 -2.09 6.74
N ASP A 96 5.40 -1.09 6.19
CA ASP A 96 3.96 -0.91 6.32
C ASP A 96 3.16 -2.07 5.72
N GLN A 97 3.50 -2.51 4.52
CA GLN A 97 2.85 -3.64 3.87
C GLN A 97 3.00 -4.92 4.69
N LEU A 98 4.19 -5.20 5.20
CA LEU A 98 4.42 -6.36 6.07
C LEU A 98 3.59 -6.26 7.35
N PHE A 99 3.62 -5.09 8.02
CA PHE A 99 2.90 -4.85 9.26
C PHE A 99 1.40 -5.13 9.11
N PHE A 100 0.74 -4.53 8.11
CA PHE A 100 -0.70 -4.74 7.90
C PHE A 100 -1.03 -6.15 7.42
N LYS A 101 -0.20 -6.79 6.60
CA LYS A 101 -0.41 -8.19 6.21
C LYS A 101 -0.35 -9.14 7.40
N LEU A 102 0.57 -8.92 8.34
CA LEU A 102 0.64 -9.72 9.57
C LEU A 102 -0.60 -9.48 10.44
N LEU A 103 -1.06 -8.25 10.60
CA LEU A 103 -2.31 -7.95 11.31
C LEU A 103 -3.52 -8.63 10.65
N SER A 104 -3.58 -8.64 9.32
CA SER A 104 -4.64 -9.35 8.59
C SER A 104 -4.61 -10.86 8.85
N LYS A 105 -3.43 -11.48 8.98
CA LYS A 105 -3.27 -12.89 9.38
C LYS A 105 -3.76 -13.15 10.80
N GLU A 106 -3.56 -12.23 11.72
CA GLU A 106 -4.11 -12.26 13.08
C GLU A 106 -5.63 -11.93 13.13
N LYS A 107 -6.29 -11.99 11.97
CA LYS A 107 -7.74 -11.79 11.79
C LYS A 107 -8.26 -10.38 12.10
N TYR A 108 -7.40 -9.37 12.19
CA TYR A 108 -7.89 -7.99 12.17
C TYR A 108 -8.48 -7.65 10.82
N VAL A 109 -9.68 -7.10 10.81
CA VAL A 109 -10.40 -6.75 9.59
C VAL A 109 -9.93 -5.38 9.10
N ILE A 110 -9.28 -5.37 7.95
CA ILE A 110 -8.82 -4.14 7.26
C ILE A 110 -9.78 -3.85 6.11
N ARG A 111 -10.32 -2.63 6.04
CA ARG A 111 -11.20 -2.20 4.94
C ARG A 111 -10.72 -0.92 4.29
N TRP A 112 -11.08 -0.78 3.02
CA TRP A 112 -10.77 0.39 2.21
C TRP A 112 -11.90 1.42 2.24
N ASN A 113 -11.57 2.68 2.56
CA ASN A 113 -12.49 3.81 2.50
C ASN A 113 -12.06 4.77 1.39
N SER A 114 -12.74 4.70 0.24
CA SER A 114 -12.42 5.53 -0.93
C SER A 114 -12.69 7.03 -0.72
N ASN A 115 -13.44 7.39 0.32
CA ASN A 115 -13.83 8.77 0.60
C ASN A 115 -12.87 9.50 1.55
N SER A 116 -11.89 8.80 2.12
CA SER A 116 -10.89 9.39 3.03
C SER A 116 -9.55 9.53 2.30
N ILE A 117 -9.47 10.54 1.45
CA ILE A 117 -8.32 10.79 0.59
C ILE A 117 -7.28 11.60 1.37
N VAL A 118 -6.01 11.25 1.21
CA VAL A 118 -4.88 12.12 1.56
C VAL A 118 -4.15 12.56 0.29
N TYR A 119 -3.61 13.77 0.32
CA TYR A 119 -2.83 14.33 -0.77
C TYR A 119 -1.38 14.45 -0.33
N GLU A 120 -0.48 13.83 -1.06
CA GLU A 120 0.97 13.93 -0.84
C GLU A 120 1.56 14.98 -1.76
N ASN A 121 2.35 15.89 -1.18
CA ASN A 121 3.13 16.85 -1.95
C ASN A 121 4.37 16.15 -2.53
N TYR A 122 4.30 15.81 -3.82
CA TYR A 122 5.34 15.00 -4.44
C TYR A 122 6.55 15.84 -4.80
N GLN A 123 7.70 15.52 -4.23
CA GLN A 123 8.94 16.27 -4.46
C GLN A 123 9.42 16.12 -5.91
N ALA A 124 9.83 17.22 -6.54
CA ALA A 124 10.28 17.27 -7.93
C ALA A 124 11.48 16.34 -8.22
N ASN A 125 12.35 16.06 -7.24
CA ASN A 125 13.46 15.11 -7.38
C ASN A 125 12.99 13.67 -7.58
N ARG A 126 11.75 13.34 -7.17
CA ARG A 126 11.11 12.04 -7.37
C ARG A 126 10.42 11.91 -8.75
N GLU A 127 10.21 13.03 -9.46
CA GLU A 127 9.65 13.06 -10.82
C GLU A 127 10.74 12.78 -11.88
N LYS A 128 11.50 11.68 -11.73
CA LYS A 128 12.57 11.25 -12.65
C LYS A 128 12.45 9.77 -12.95
N ILE A 129 12.62 9.39 -14.22
CA ILE A 129 12.57 7.97 -14.66
C ILE A 129 13.54 7.09 -13.85
N LYS A 130 14.77 7.58 -13.61
CA LYS A 130 15.78 6.87 -12.79
C LYS A 130 15.29 6.58 -11.37
N TRP A 131 14.52 7.52 -10.79
CA TRP A 131 13.93 7.33 -9.46
C TRP A 131 12.86 6.24 -9.47
N PHE A 132 11.97 6.24 -10.48
CA PHE A 132 10.96 5.19 -10.65
C PHE A 132 11.57 3.82 -10.85
N PHE A 133 12.61 3.70 -11.67
CA PHE A 133 13.32 2.44 -11.88
C PHE A 133 13.89 1.90 -10.56
N LYS A 134 14.61 2.74 -9.80
CA LYS A 134 15.14 2.37 -8.48
C LYS A 134 14.03 1.96 -7.49
N ARG A 135 12.90 2.70 -7.50
CA ARG A 135 11.76 2.41 -6.62
C ARG A 135 11.14 1.06 -6.96
N ASN A 136 10.94 0.75 -8.23
CA ASN A 136 10.36 -0.53 -8.65
C ASN A 136 11.29 -1.72 -8.35
N LEU A 137 12.60 -1.58 -8.56
CA LEU A 137 13.56 -2.59 -8.14
C LEU A 137 13.49 -2.86 -6.63
N ARG A 138 13.45 -1.80 -5.84
CA ARG A 138 13.32 -1.89 -4.39
C ARG A 138 12.02 -2.59 -3.96
N TYR A 139 10.89 -2.28 -4.59
CA TYR A 139 9.62 -2.94 -4.33
C TYR A 139 9.63 -4.42 -4.73
N GLY A 140 10.29 -4.77 -5.84
CA GLY A 140 10.48 -6.18 -6.21
C GLY A 140 11.26 -6.94 -5.15
N TYR A 141 12.34 -6.37 -4.63
CA TYR A 141 13.14 -6.97 -3.58
C TYR A 141 12.37 -7.11 -2.27
N SER A 142 11.78 -6.02 -1.76
CA SER A 142 11.04 -6.02 -0.50
C SER A 142 9.78 -6.89 -0.57
N GLY A 143 9.09 -6.92 -1.71
CA GLY A 143 7.92 -7.76 -1.93
C GLY A 143 8.20 -9.25 -1.73
N ASN A 144 9.35 -9.74 -2.22
CA ASN A 144 9.76 -11.13 -2.02
C ASN A 144 10.06 -11.45 -0.56
N ILE A 145 10.70 -10.53 0.18
CA ILE A 145 10.95 -10.68 1.63
C ILE A 145 9.62 -10.72 2.38
N ILE A 146 8.68 -9.85 2.02
CA ILE A 146 7.36 -9.80 2.63
C ILE A 146 6.61 -11.11 2.41
N ASP A 147 6.55 -11.62 1.18
CA ASP A 147 5.87 -12.87 0.90
C ASP A 147 6.49 -14.05 1.68
N PHE A 148 7.82 -14.10 1.76
CA PHE A 148 8.51 -15.12 2.53
C PHE A 148 8.16 -15.04 4.04
N LYS A 149 8.11 -13.83 4.61
CA LYS A 149 7.77 -13.62 6.03
C LYS A 149 6.30 -13.89 6.32
N VAL A 150 5.41 -13.54 5.39
CA VAL A 150 3.95 -13.70 5.57
C VAL A 150 3.50 -15.14 5.37
N TYR A 151 4.01 -15.83 4.36
CA TYR A 151 3.51 -17.16 3.96
C TYR A 151 4.42 -18.32 4.38
N GLY A 152 5.62 -18.04 4.91
CA GLY A 152 6.61 -19.04 5.29
C GLY A 152 7.47 -19.48 4.10
N GLY A 153 8.56 -20.23 4.40
CA GLY A 153 9.61 -20.52 3.43
C GLY A 153 9.11 -21.22 2.16
N PHE A 154 8.41 -22.33 2.29
CA PHE A 154 7.98 -23.13 1.13
C PHE A 154 6.91 -22.43 0.30
N VAL A 155 5.82 -21.96 0.94
CA VAL A 155 4.73 -21.26 0.24
C VAL A 155 5.21 -19.92 -0.34
N GLY A 156 6.06 -19.21 0.41
CA GLY A 156 6.67 -17.96 -0.07
C GLY A 156 7.49 -18.17 -1.35
N ILE A 157 8.29 -19.24 -1.42
CA ILE A 157 9.06 -19.58 -2.63
C ILE A 157 8.12 -19.86 -3.81
N ILE A 158 7.05 -20.63 -3.61
CA ILE A 158 6.06 -20.90 -4.68
C ILE A 158 5.45 -19.59 -5.19
N ILE A 159 5.05 -18.68 -4.30
CA ILE A 159 4.48 -17.39 -4.68
C ILE A 159 5.48 -16.56 -5.50
N ILE A 160 6.75 -16.54 -5.09
CA ILE A 160 7.81 -15.82 -5.82
C ILE A 160 7.99 -16.41 -7.23
N LEU A 161 8.04 -17.73 -7.35
CA LEU A 161 8.17 -18.40 -8.65
C LEU A 161 6.97 -18.10 -9.56
N LEU A 162 5.74 -18.14 -9.05
CA LEU A 162 4.53 -17.79 -9.80
C LEU A 162 4.56 -16.33 -10.29
N LYS A 163 5.02 -15.39 -9.45
CA LYS A 163 5.20 -13.99 -9.85
C LYS A 163 6.23 -13.83 -10.96
N ILE A 164 7.36 -14.54 -10.89
CA ILE A 164 8.38 -14.51 -11.94
C ILE A 164 7.81 -15.04 -13.27
N ILE A 165 7.13 -16.17 -13.24
CA ILE A 165 6.46 -16.75 -14.42
C ILE A 165 5.46 -15.76 -15.02
N PHE A 166 4.61 -15.15 -14.17
CA PHE A 166 3.63 -14.16 -14.62
C PHE A 166 4.31 -12.94 -15.29
N LEU A 167 5.39 -12.42 -14.73
CA LEU A 167 6.14 -11.30 -15.30
C LEU A 167 6.80 -11.65 -16.63
N ILE A 168 7.31 -12.89 -16.78
CA ILE A 168 7.86 -13.37 -18.05
C ILE A 168 6.75 -13.43 -19.11
N ILE A 169 5.60 -14.03 -18.78
CA ILE A 169 4.46 -14.12 -19.71
C ILE A 169 3.98 -12.72 -20.12
N GLN A 170 3.84 -11.82 -19.15
CA GLN A 170 3.44 -10.44 -19.41
C GLN A 170 4.43 -9.72 -20.33
N SER A 171 5.73 -9.90 -20.11
CA SER A 171 6.79 -9.33 -20.96
C SER A 171 6.73 -9.86 -22.39
N LEU A 172 6.49 -11.15 -22.57
CA LEU A 172 6.32 -11.78 -23.90
C LEU A 172 5.08 -11.22 -24.62
N ILE A 173 3.97 -11.08 -23.93
CA ILE A 173 2.75 -10.47 -24.49
C ILE A 173 3.02 -9.05 -24.95
N PHE A 174 3.72 -8.22 -24.14
CA PHE A 174 4.08 -6.86 -24.52
C PHE A 174 4.97 -6.78 -25.77
N ILE A 175 5.91 -7.73 -25.95
CA ILE A 175 6.76 -7.80 -27.14
C ILE A 175 5.95 -8.17 -28.40
N CYS A 176 4.90 -9.01 -28.24
CA CYS A 176 4.04 -9.44 -29.33
C CYS A 176 2.95 -8.43 -29.73
N ILE A 177 2.69 -7.40 -28.93
CA ILE A 177 1.73 -6.35 -29.29
C ILE A 177 2.44 -5.36 -30.24
N PRO A 178 2.04 -5.29 -31.53
CA PRO A 178 2.62 -4.29 -32.42
C PRO A 178 2.30 -2.90 -31.90
N PHE A 179 3.33 -2.11 -31.58
CA PHE A 179 3.19 -0.67 -31.36
C PHE A 179 2.78 -0.03 -32.69
N ASN A 180 1.50 0.09 -32.95
CA ASN A 180 1.01 0.96 -34.01
C ASN A 180 1.18 2.40 -33.49
N TYR A 181 2.23 3.08 -33.98
CA TYR A 181 2.43 4.51 -33.84
C TYR A 181 1.46 5.28 -34.73
#